data_2b59fe1ba9a400f44e78a9937fbddfa3
#
_entry.id   2b59fe1ba9a400f44e78a9937fbddfa3
#
_cell.length_a   1.000
_cell.length_b   1.000
_cell.length_c   1.000
_cell.angle_alpha   90.00
_cell.angle_beta   90.00
_cell.angle_gamma   90.00
#
_symmetry.space_group_name_H-M   'P 1'
#
loop_
_entity.id
_entity.type
_entity.pdbx_description
1 polymer ?
#
loop_
_entity_poly.entity_id
_entity_poly.type
_entity_poly.pdbx_seq_one_letter_code
_entity_poly.pdbx_strand_id
1 'polypeptide(L)'
;MNILVTGAKGMVGTALCNNLKNIRDGKNKTRPALDIKEIYEYDLDSTPAELDEYCRKADVVFNLAGVNRPENPEDFMKGNFGFASDLLNCLKKHNNKATIMLSSSIQATLAGRFGNSEYGRSKKAGEELFFQYAQETGAKVAVYRFVNLMGHSRPKYNSAVSTFCWAVANDEPFTVNDRSTELELLYIDDLVEGMFDLLEGKEQHCEFDGVETVLKADGRYCCVPVTHKVTLGEIVDLLQEFKTQPTTLMMPKMPDGSFAKKLYSLYLTYLPTDKFKYCLLYTSPSPRDRG
;
A
#
# COMPACT_ATOMS: atom_id res chain seq x y z
N MET A 1 8.53 12.26 16.29
CA MET A 1 8.67 10.80 16.29
C MET A 1 9.66 10.34 15.23
N ASN A 2 10.35 9.23 15.47
CA ASN A 2 11.24 8.57 14.52
C ASN A 2 10.53 7.34 13.96
N ILE A 3 10.50 7.17 12.65
CA ILE A 3 9.72 6.13 11.98
C ILE A 3 10.65 5.22 11.20
N LEU A 4 10.59 3.92 11.45
CA LEU A 4 11.25 2.89 10.64
C LEU A 4 10.25 2.32 9.64
N VAL A 5 10.61 2.32 8.36
CA VAL A 5 9.85 1.69 7.29
C VAL A 5 10.70 0.59 6.68
N THR A 6 10.29 -0.67 6.84
CA THR A 6 10.93 -1.80 6.16
C THR A 6 10.21 -2.10 4.85
N GLY A 7 10.93 -2.56 3.82
CA GLY A 7 10.38 -2.64 2.46
C GLY A 7 10.14 -1.25 1.86
N ALA A 8 11.00 -0.28 2.21
CA ALA A 8 10.85 1.13 1.90
C ALA A 8 10.82 1.43 0.38
N LYS A 9 11.47 0.59 -0.44
CA LYS A 9 11.53 0.72 -1.91
C LYS A 9 10.39 -0.01 -2.63
N GLY A 10 9.55 -0.74 -1.91
CA GLY A 10 8.34 -1.34 -2.45
C GLY A 10 7.26 -0.30 -2.77
N MET A 11 6.17 -0.73 -3.44
CA MET A 11 5.05 0.16 -3.81
C MET A 11 4.50 0.94 -2.60
N VAL A 12 4.18 0.24 -1.52
CA VAL A 12 3.62 0.85 -0.31
C VAL A 12 4.68 1.66 0.43
N GLY A 13 5.90 1.11 0.58
CA GLY A 13 7.01 1.79 1.25
C GLY A 13 7.37 3.12 0.61
N THR A 14 7.50 3.16 -0.71
CA THR A 14 7.79 4.39 -1.47
C THR A 14 6.69 5.44 -1.28
N ALA A 15 5.41 5.04 -1.38
CA ALA A 15 4.29 5.94 -1.18
C ALA A 15 4.28 6.50 0.24
N LEU A 16 4.43 5.64 1.26
CA LEU A 16 4.47 6.05 2.66
C LEU A 16 5.66 6.98 2.94
N CYS A 17 6.88 6.60 2.57
CA CYS A 17 8.08 7.41 2.81
C CYS A 17 7.99 8.80 2.18
N ASN A 18 7.47 8.91 0.94
CA ASN A 18 7.29 10.20 0.27
C ASN A 18 6.27 11.08 1.01
N ASN A 19 5.16 10.51 1.46
CA ASN A 19 4.14 11.24 2.20
C ASN A 19 4.63 11.66 3.60
N LEU A 20 5.35 10.80 4.32
CA LEU A 20 5.99 11.13 5.60
C LEU A 20 7.00 12.28 5.44
N LYS A 21 7.84 12.25 4.39
CA LYS A 21 8.77 13.35 4.07
C LYS A 21 8.03 14.66 3.78
N ASN A 22 6.91 14.62 3.05
CA ASN A 22 6.09 15.79 2.78
C ASN A 22 5.50 16.41 4.05
N ILE A 23 5.10 15.60 5.04
CA ILE A 23 4.64 16.09 6.35
C ILE A 23 5.84 16.68 7.12
N ARG A 24 6.95 15.96 7.25
CA ARG A 24 8.16 16.42 7.95
C ARG A 24 8.65 17.76 7.41
N ASP A 25 8.67 17.91 6.09
CA ASP A 25 9.18 19.10 5.40
C ASP A 25 8.14 20.24 5.35
N GLY A 26 6.97 20.07 5.97
CA GLY A 26 5.89 21.09 6.03
C GLY A 26 5.18 21.35 4.69
N LYS A 27 5.38 20.49 3.69
CA LYS A 27 4.71 20.55 2.38
C LYS A 27 3.27 20.06 2.46
N ASN A 28 3.04 18.97 3.23
CA ASN A 28 1.70 18.49 3.57
C ASN A 28 1.32 18.98 4.97
N LYS A 29 0.21 19.71 5.07
CA LYS A 29 -0.32 20.30 6.31
C LYS A 29 -1.63 19.66 6.75
N THR A 30 -2.06 18.56 6.14
CA THR A 30 -3.33 17.89 6.48
C THR A 30 -3.27 17.19 7.83
N ARG A 31 -2.08 16.87 8.32
CA ARG A 31 -1.82 16.15 9.59
C ARG A 31 -0.94 16.99 10.54
N PRO A 32 -1.45 18.15 11.04
CA PRO A 32 -0.62 19.09 11.82
C PRO A 32 -0.18 18.54 13.19
N ALA A 33 -0.80 17.47 13.68
CA ALA A 33 -0.43 16.81 14.94
C ALA A 33 0.79 15.89 14.79
N LEU A 34 1.19 15.52 13.57
CA LEU A 34 2.32 14.62 13.33
C LEU A 34 3.65 15.39 13.31
N ASP A 35 4.42 15.28 14.38
CA ASP A 35 5.81 15.78 14.47
C ASP A 35 6.78 14.66 14.08
N ILE A 36 7.09 14.54 12.79
CA ILE A 36 8.03 13.55 12.25
C ILE A 36 9.43 14.15 12.25
N LYS A 37 10.38 13.46 12.90
CA LYS A 37 11.80 13.87 13.00
C LYS A 37 12.64 13.14 11.99
N GLU A 38 12.72 11.81 12.12
CA GLU A 38 13.55 10.95 11.27
C GLU A 38 12.70 9.86 10.61
N ILE A 39 13.07 9.50 9.39
CA ILE A 39 12.46 8.41 8.62
C ILE A 39 13.60 7.48 8.22
N TYR A 40 13.64 6.30 8.82
CA TYR A 40 14.63 5.25 8.55
C TYR A 40 14.05 4.32 7.47
N GLU A 41 14.65 4.34 6.30
CA GLU A 41 14.24 3.52 5.15
C GLU A 41 15.13 2.27 5.09
N TYR A 42 14.54 1.09 5.36
CA TYR A 42 15.23 -0.19 5.33
C TYR A 42 14.71 -1.06 4.20
N ASP A 43 15.62 -1.60 3.36
CA ASP A 43 15.27 -2.48 2.24
C ASP A 43 16.38 -3.51 1.99
N LEU A 44 16.29 -4.30 0.90
CA LEU A 44 17.20 -5.39 0.57
C LEU A 44 18.68 -5.01 0.46
N ASP A 45 18.97 -3.75 0.14
CA ASP A 45 20.34 -3.20 0.07
C ASP A 45 20.82 -2.59 1.38
N SER A 46 20.00 -2.62 2.43
CA SER A 46 20.39 -2.18 3.78
C SER A 46 21.12 -3.29 4.54
N THR A 47 21.92 -2.88 5.52
CA THR A 47 22.73 -3.78 6.31
C THR A 47 22.08 -4.17 7.64
N PRO A 48 22.45 -5.31 8.27
CA PRO A 48 21.99 -5.65 9.61
C PRO A 48 22.36 -4.61 10.68
N ALA A 49 23.48 -3.90 10.51
CA ALA A 49 23.90 -2.84 11.42
C ALA A 49 22.95 -1.63 11.37
N GLU A 50 22.45 -1.28 10.17
CA GLU A 50 21.43 -0.24 10.01
C GLU A 50 20.12 -0.66 10.66
N LEU A 51 19.69 -1.92 10.51
CA LEU A 51 18.50 -2.42 11.20
C LEU A 51 18.63 -2.29 12.72
N ASP A 52 19.77 -2.67 13.27
CA ASP A 52 20.07 -2.57 14.70
C ASP A 52 19.97 -1.11 15.20
N GLU A 53 20.58 -0.19 14.48
CA GLU A 53 20.56 1.24 14.79
C GLU A 53 19.14 1.81 14.70
N TYR A 54 18.39 1.47 13.65
CA TYR A 54 17.03 1.95 13.43
C TYR A 54 16.07 1.38 14.48
N CYS A 55 16.18 0.09 14.81
CA CYS A 55 15.40 -0.52 15.88
C CYS A 55 15.67 0.11 17.26
N ARG A 56 16.89 0.59 17.51
CA ARG A 56 17.22 1.29 18.74
C ARG A 56 16.53 2.65 18.87
N LYS A 57 16.24 3.32 17.74
CA LYS A 57 15.80 4.72 17.71
C LYS A 57 14.33 4.90 17.35
N ALA A 58 13.70 3.92 16.73
CA ALA A 58 12.34 4.04 16.20
C ALA A 58 11.30 4.17 17.33
N ASP A 59 10.36 5.09 17.15
CA ASP A 59 9.14 5.21 17.96
C ASP A 59 7.99 4.40 17.33
N VAL A 60 8.02 4.28 15.98
CA VAL A 60 7.04 3.51 15.20
C VAL A 60 7.75 2.73 14.10
N VAL A 61 7.29 1.52 13.84
CA VAL A 61 7.79 0.63 12.78
C VAL A 61 6.65 0.26 11.84
N PHE A 62 6.80 0.59 10.56
CA PHE A 62 5.96 0.05 9.49
C PHE A 62 6.68 -1.15 8.86
N ASN A 63 6.27 -2.35 9.22
CA ASN A 63 6.83 -3.57 8.63
C ASN A 63 6.09 -3.93 7.35
N LEU A 64 6.59 -3.39 6.23
CA LEU A 64 6.06 -3.59 4.88
C LEU A 64 6.90 -4.59 4.07
N ALA A 65 8.09 -4.96 4.58
CA ALA A 65 8.93 -5.97 3.95
C ALA A 65 8.21 -7.31 3.86
N GLY A 66 8.32 -7.95 2.71
CA GLY A 66 7.75 -9.26 2.50
C GLY A 66 7.93 -9.75 1.06
N VAL A 67 7.96 -11.05 0.91
CA VAL A 67 8.08 -11.73 -0.38
C VAL A 67 6.69 -12.12 -0.88
N ASN A 68 6.36 -11.69 -2.10
CA ASN A 68 5.03 -11.92 -2.69
C ASN A 68 5.04 -12.97 -3.82
N ARG A 69 6.16 -13.14 -4.53
CA ARG A 69 6.34 -14.10 -5.63
C ARG A 69 7.76 -14.61 -5.64
N PRO A 70 8.14 -15.51 -4.73
CA PRO A 70 9.43 -16.17 -4.77
C PRO A 70 9.47 -17.20 -5.89
N GLU A 71 10.67 -17.55 -6.30
CA GLU A 71 10.89 -18.67 -7.24
C GLU A 71 10.56 -20.00 -6.58
N ASN A 72 10.85 -20.14 -5.28
CA ASN A 72 10.56 -21.34 -4.50
C ASN A 72 9.54 -21.03 -3.39
N PRO A 73 8.53 -21.91 -3.16
CA PRO A 73 7.54 -21.72 -2.09
C PRO A 73 8.14 -21.59 -0.68
N GLU A 74 9.28 -22.21 -0.42
CA GLU A 74 9.99 -22.14 0.88
C GLU A 74 10.47 -20.72 1.19
N ASP A 75 10.73 -19.91 0.17
CA ASP A 75 11.17 -18.53 0.33
C ASP A 75 10.07 -17.62 0.89
N PHE A 76 8.79 -18.02 0.82
CA PHE A 76 7.72 -17.32 1.54
C PHE A 76 7.96 -17.32 3.04
N MET A 77 8.26 -18.48 3.61
CA MET A 77 8.51 -18.59 5.06
C MET A 77 9.79 -17.86 5.45
N LYS A 78 10.87 -18.04 4.69
CA LYS A 78 12.14 -17.39 4.96
C LYS A 78 12.03 -15.86 4.86
N GLY A 79 11.41 -15.35 3.80
CA GLY A 79 11.30 -13.90 3.55
C GLY A 79 10.27 -13.19 4.43
N ASN A 80 9.13 -13.84 4.73
CA ASN A 80 8.07 -13.22 5.52
C ASN A 80 8.24 -13.47 7.03
N PHE A 81 8.53 -14.71 7.43
CA PHE A 81 8.68 -15.08 8.83
C PHE A 81 10.09 -14.82 9.36
N GLY A 82 11.14 -15.15 8.57
CA GLY A 82 12.53 -14.99 8.99
C GLY A 82 12.87 -13.53 9.28
N PHE A 83 12.63 -12.63 8.33
CA PHE A 83 12.89 -11.21 8.52
C PHE A 83 12.04 -10.61 9.66
N ALA A 84 10.76 -11.02 9.78
CA ALA A 84 9.91 -10.61 10.90
C ALA A 84 10.54 -10.98 12.25
N SER A 85 11.08 -12.21 12.36
CA SER A 85 11.79 -12.67 13.56
C SER A 85 13.03 -11.82 13.86
N ASP A 86 13.84 -11.51 12.86
CA ASP A 86 15.04 -10.69 13.01
C ASP A 86 14.70 -9.27 13.49
N LEU A 87 13.67 -8.64 12.91
CA LEU A 87 13.18 -7.33 13.31
C LEU A 87 12.73 -7.32 14.79
N LEU A 88 11.91 -8.29 15.19
CA LEU A 88 11.39 -8.37 16.55
C LEU A 88 12.49 -8.67 17.57
N ASN A 89 13.46 -9.54 17.22
CA ASN A 89 14.63 -9.81 18.06
C ASN A 89 15.48 -8.56 18.24
N CYS A 90 15.64 -7.76 17.19
CA CYS A 90 16.37 -6.50 17.24
C CYS A 90 15.70 -5.48 18.18
N LEU A 91 14.38 -5.32 18.10
CA LEU A 91 13.62 -4.47 19.00
C LEU A 91 13.70 -4.97 20.46
N LYS A 92 13.61 -6.30 20.70
CA LYS A 92 13.79 -6.91 22.03
C LYS A 92 15.19 -6.62 22.61
N LYS A 93 16.24 -6.76 21.80
CA LYS A 93 17.63 -6.48 22.19
C LYS A 93 17.79 -5.07 22.77
N HIS A 94 17.08 -4.11 22.21
CA HIS A 94 17.11 -2.71 22.66
C HIS A 94 16.03 -2.36 23.69
N ASN A 95 15.22 -3.33 24.15
CA ASN A 95 14.03 -3.09 24.98
C ASN A 95 13.11 -2.02 24.39
N ASN A 96 13.07 -1.90 23.05
CA ASN A 96 12.26 -0.92 22.37
C ASN A 96 10.82 -1.44 22.17
N LYS A 97 9.86 -0.70 22.71
CA LYS A 97 8.42 -0.98 22.63
C LYS A 97 7.73 -0.10 21.58
N ALA A 98 8.42 0.22 20.49
CA ALA A 98 7.85 0.96 19.37
C ALA A 98 6.50 0.37 18.95
N THR A 99 5.57 1.23 18.55
CA THR A 99 4.33 0.77 17.91
C THR A 99 4.67 0.12 16.57
N ILE A 100 4.17 -1.08 16.32
CA ILE A 100 4.46 -1.81 15.08
C ILE A 100 3.19 -2.00 14.27
N MET A 101 3.21 -1.57 13.01
CA MET A 101 2.26 -1.98 11.99
C MET A 101 2.82 -3.15 11.21
N LEU A 102 2.06 -4.23 11.11
CA LEU A 102 2.36 -5.37 10.23
C LEU A 102 1.47 -5.34 8.99
N SER A 103 2.10 -5.28 7.82
CA SER A 103 1.44 -5.51 6.53
C SER A 103 1.22 -7.00 6.33
N SER A 104 -0.01 -7.45 6.58
CA SER A 104 -0.47 -8.80 6.27
C SER A 104 -1.38 -8.80 5.01
N SER A 105 -2.12 -9.85 4.79
CA SER A 105 -2.98 -10.04 3.62
C SER A 105 -4.27 -10.72 4.00
N ILE A 106 -5.34 -10.38 3.29
CA ILE A 106 -6.61 -11.11 3.37
C ILE A 106 -6.44 -12.63 3.12
N GLN A 107 -5.40 -13.03 2.39
CA GLN A 107 -5.08 -14.45 2.18
C GLN A 107 -4.69 -15.17 3.48
N ALA A 108 -4.27 -14.44 4.52
CA ALA A 108 -3.99 -15.01 5.83
C ALA A 108 -5.23 -15.49 6.60
N THR A 109 -6.44 -15.16 6.13
CA THR A 109 -7.69 -15.76 6.64
C THR A 109 -7.74 -17.25 6.36
N LEU A 110 -7.09 -17.72 5.29
CA LEU A 110 -7.15 -19.09 4.77
C LEU A 110 -8.59 -19.56 4.52
N ALA A 111 -9.48 -18.62 4.21
CA ALA A 111 -10.89 -18.87 3.94
C ALA A 111 -11.20 -18.81 2.43
N GLY A 112 -12.27 -19.49 2.01
CA GLY A 112 -12.74 -19.49 0.62
C GLY A 112 -11.63 -19.88 -0.36
N ARG A 113 -11.42 -19.06 -1.40
CA ARG A 113 -10.39 -19.30 -2.44
C ARG A 113 -8.93 -19.30 -1.92
N PHE A 114 -8.71 -18.87 -0.69
CA PHE A 114 -7.39 -18.77 -0.08
C PHE A 114 -7.03 -19.96 0.83
N GLY A 115 -7.91 -20.98 0.95
CA GLY A 115 -7.72 -22.12 1.83
C GLY A 115 -6.40 -22.86 1.66
N ASN A 116 -5.86 -22.89 0.43
CA ASN A 116 -4.59 -23.55 0.09
C ASN A 116 -3.44 -22.56 -0.23
N SER A 117 -3.56 -21.29 0.17
CA SER A 117 -2.54 -20.28 -0.11
C SER A 117 -1.29 -20.46 0.75
N GLU A 118 -0.16 -20.85 0.14
CA GLU A 118 1.16 -20.87 0.80
C GLU A 118 1.55 -19.47 1.29
N TYR A 119 1.32 -18.46 0.46
CA TYR A 119 1.50 -17.07 0.84
C TYR A 119 0.63 -16.69 2.05
N GLY A 120 -0.65 -17.09 2.04
CA GLY A 120 -1.55 -16.86 3.17
C GLY A 120 -1.05 -17.52 4.45
N ARG A 121 -0.56 -18.77 4.38
CA ARG A 121 0.04 -19.46 5.53
C ARG A 121 1.27 -18.75 6.06
N SER A 122 2.16 -18.28 5.20
CA SER A 122 3.36 -17.55 5.63
C SER A 122 3.01 -16.21 6.31
N LYS A 123 2.02 -15.48 5.78
CA LYS A 123 1.52 -14.25 6.40
C LYS A 123 0.89 -14.51 7.76
N LYS A 124 0.05 -15.54 7.88
CA LYS A 124 -0.58 -15.93 9.15
C LYS A 124 0.45 -16.31 10.21
N ALA A 125 1.49 -17.07 9.84
CA ALA A 125 2.58 -17.38 10.77
C ALA A 125 3.31 -16.12 11.26
N GLY A 126 3.52 -15.14 10.37
CA GLY A 126 4.03 -13.83 10.74
C GLY A 126 3.12 -13.09 11.73
N GLU A 127 1.79 -13.06 11.49
CA GLU A 127 0.83 -12.43 12.40
C GLU A 127 0.93 -12.99 13.83
N GLU A 128 0.96 -14.32 13.98
CA GLU A 128 1.07 -14.95 15.29
C GLU A 128 2.38 -14.59 16.01
N LEU A 129 3.49 -14.48 15.26
CA LEU A 129 4.76 -14.04 15.82
C LEU A 129 4.67 -12.61 16.39
N PHE A 130 4.01 -11.69 15.67
CA PHE A 130 3.82 -10.31 16.14
C PHE A 130 2.85 -10.22 17.31
N PHE A 131 1.79 -11.01 17.34
CA PHE A 131 0.87 -11.06 18.48
C PHE A 131 1.56 -11.63 19.73
N GLN A 132 2.37 -12.68 19.56
CA GLN A 132 3.19 -13.21 20.67
C GLN A 132 4.16 -12.14 21.20
N TYR A 133 4.85 -11.43 20.31
CA TYR A 133 5.73 -10.32 20.68
C TYR A 133 4.99 -9.25 21.48
N ALA A 134 3.78 -8.87 21.08
CA ALA A 134 2.95 -7.91 21.80
C ALA A 134 2.63 -8.40 23.22
N GLN A 135 2.28 -9.68 23.41
CA GLN A 135 2.00 -10.27 24.71
C GLN A 135 3.24 -10.30 25.62
N GLU A 136 4.41 -10.65 25.06
CA GLU A 136 5.66 -10.74 25.82
C GLU A 136 6.21 -9.39 26.25
N THR A 137 6.08 -8.37 25.41
CA THR A 137 6.74 -7.06 25.61
C THR A 137 5.82 -5.95 26.08
N GLY A 138 4.51 -6.11 25.83
CA GLY A 138 3.52 -5.04 25.99
C GLY A 138 3.60 -3.94 24.95
N ALA A 139 4.30 -4.18 23.83
CA ALA A 139 4.33 -3.25 22.69
C ALA A 139 2.99 -3.27 21.95
N LYS A 140 2.57 -2.10 21.41
CA LYS A 140 1.39 -2.01 20.55
C LYS A 140 1.71 -2.60 19.17
N VAL A 141 0.90 -3.58 18.74
CA VAL A 141 1.00 -4.19 17.40
C VAL A 141 -0.33 -4.05 16.68
N ALA A 142 -0.31 -3.48 15.49
CA ALA A 142 -1.44 -3.30 14.60
C ALA A 142 -1.27 -4.15 13.34
N VAL A 143 -2.05 -5.21 13.21
CA VAL A 143 -1.98 -6.15 12.08
C VAL A 143 -3.06 -5.80 11.06
N TYR A 144 -2.64 -5.43 9.84
CA TYR A 144 -3.53 -5.10 8.73
C TYR A 144 -3.53 -6.21 7.69
N ARG A 145 -4.67 -6.85 7.47
CA ARG A 145 -4.88 -7.81 6.38
C ARG A 145 -5.40 -7.08 5.15
N PHE A 146 -4.50 -6.62 4.31
CA PHE A 146 -4.89 -5.88 3.11
C PHE A 146 -5.57 -6.77 2.08
N VAL A 147 -6.61 -6.22 1.44
CA VAL A 147 -7.17 -6.69 0.17
C VAL A 147 -6.21 -6.37 -0.99
N ASN A 148 -6.63 -6.53 -2.24
CA ASN A 148 -5.75 -6.18 -3.36
C ASN A 148 -5.44 -4.68 -3.36
N LEU A 149 -4.14 -4.35 -3.38
CA LEU A 149 -3.70 -2.96 -3.40
C LEU A 149 -3.70 -2.41 -4.83
N MET A 150 -4.19 -1.18 -4.98
CA MET A 150 -4.20 -0.43 -6.23
C MET A 150 -3.29 0.80 -6.08
N GLY A 151 -2.16 0.81 -6.77
CA GLY A 151 -1.15 1.88 -6.76
C GLY A 151 -0.13 1.68 -7.87
N HIS A 152 0.73 2.68 -8.10
CA HIS A 152 1.78 2.57 -9.11
C HIS A 152 2.76 1.46 -8.75
N SER A 153 2.88 0.46 -9.60
CA SER A 153 3.77 -0.69 -9.42
C SER A 153 4.33 -1.17 -10.76
N ARG A 154 5.33 -2.04 -10.70
CA ARG A 154 5.89 -2.64 -11.91
C ARG A 154 4.78 -3.40 -12.69
N PRO A 155 4.54 -3.04 -13.98
CA PRO A 155 3.56 -3.74 -14.81
C PRO A 155 3.94 -5.21 -15.02
N LYS A 156 2.94 -6.05 -15.29
CA LYS A 156 3.12 -7.51 -15.54
C LYS A 156 3.79 -8.27 -14.39
N TYR A 157 3.74 -7.71 -13.15
CA TYR A 157 4.33 -8.35 -11.99
C TYR A 157 3.27 -8.84 -10.99
N ASN A 158 2.66 -7.99 -10.18
CA ASN A 158 1.75 -8.40 -9.10
C ASN A 158 0.33 -7.85 -9.20
N SER A 159 0.10 -6.78 -9.96
CA SER A 159 -1.19 -6.11 -10.02
C SER A 159 -1.79 -6.18 -11.42
N ALA A 160 -2.97 -6.79 -11.53
CA ALA A 160 -3.74 -6.78 -12.77
C ALA A 160 -4.11 -5.34 -13.14
N VAL A 161 -4.58 -4.54 -12.18
CA VAL A 161 -4.97 -3.13 -12.40
C VAL A 161 -3.81 -2.31 -12.92
N SER A 162 -2.62 -2.41 -12.31
CA SER A 162 -1.42 -1.71 -12.79
C SER A 162 -1.02 -2.16 -14.20
N THR A 163 -1.17 -3.45 -14.49
CA THR A 163 -0.88 -4.02 -15.82
C THR A 163 -1.86 -3.45 -16.87
N PHE A 164 -3.14 -3.37 -16.54
CA PHE A 164 -4.15 -2.82 -17.46
C PHE A 164 -3.95 -1.31 -17.67
N CYS A 165 -3.69 -0.55 -16.61
CA CYS A 165 -3.38 0.88 -16.73
C CYS A 165 -2.17 1.12 -17.64
N TRP A 166 -1.08 0.38 -17.41
CA TRP A 166 0.12 0.47 -18.23
C TRP A 166 -0.15 0.07 -19.69
N ALA A 167 -0.84 -1.04 -19.93
CA ALA A 167 -1.12 -1.54 -21.27
C ALA A 167 -1.97 -0.54 -22.07
N VAL A 168 -3.05 -0.03 -21.47
CA VAL A 168 -3.92 0.97 -22.12
C VAL A 168 -3.17 2.27 -22.39
N ALA A 169 -2.35 2.75 -21.44
CA ALA A 169 -1.57 3.96 -21.58
C ALA A 169 -0.50 3.88 -22.71
N ASN A 170 0.05 2.67 -22.93
CA ASN A 170 1.14 2.43 -23.90
C ASN A 170 0.70 1.75 -25.19
N ASP A 171 -0.61 1.58 -25.41
CA ASP A 171 -1.18 0.88 -26.58
C ASP A 171 -0.73 -0.58 -26.70
N GLU A 172 -0.44 -1.21 -25.58
CA GLU A 172 -0.01 -2.60 -25.52
C GLU A 172 -1.21 -3.55 -25.39
N PRO A 173 -1.13 -4.75 -25.98
CA PRO A 173 -2.18 -5.74 -25.85
C PRO A 173 -2.21 -6.35 -24.43
N PHE A 174 -3.40 -6.64 -23.95
CA PHE A 174 -3.62 -7.41 -22.74
C PHE A 174 -4.88 -8.26 -22.85
N THR A 175 -5.00 -9.28 -21.99
CA THR A 175 -6.14 -10.20 -22.00
C THR A 175 -6.85 -10.13 -20.65
N VAL A 176 -8.17 -10.13 -20.69
CA VAL A 176 -9.05 -10.31 -19.53
C VAL A 176 -9.79 -11.63 -19.72
N ASN A 177 -9.43 -12.63 -18.95
CA ASN A 177 -10.00 -13.97 -19.12
C ASN A 177 -11.49 -14.03 -18.79
N ASP A 178 -11.90 -13.36 -17.72
CA ASP A 178 -13.29 -13.26 -17.31
C ASP A 178 -13.57 -11.84 -16.79
N ARG A 179 -14.38 -11.10 -17.54
CA ARG A 179 -14.75 -9.72 -17.23
C ARG A 179 -15.64 -9.59 -15.99
N SER A 180 -16.33 -10.68 -15.60
CA SER A 180 -17.21 -10.71 -14.43
C SER A 180 -16.46 -10.92 -13.10
N THR A 181 -15.18 -11.28 -13.16
CA THR A 181 -14.36 -11.47 -11.95
C THR A 181 -14.32 -10.19 -11.13
N GLU A 182 -14.83 -10.26 -9.91
CA GLU A 182 -14.84 -9.15 -8.95
C GLU A 182 -13.53 -9.10 -8.17
N LEU A 183 -12.99 -7.90 -8.01
CA LEU A 183 -11.86 -7.58 -7.14
C LEU A 183 -12.31 -6.59 -6.06
N GLU A 184 -11.84 -6.80 -4.84
CA GLU A 184 -11.85 -5.78 -3.80
C GLU A 184 -10.49 -5.08 -3.78
N LEU A 185 -10.51 -3.76 -3.94
CA LEU A 185 -9.34 -2.93 -4.15
C LEU A 185 -9.24 -1.85 -3.07
N LEU A 186 -8.05 -1.70 -2.50
CA LEU A 186 -7.68 -0.59 -1.62
C LEU A 186 -6.69 0.32 -2.37
N TYR A 187 -7.03 1.59 -2.52
CA TYR A 187 -6.18 2.56 -3.18
C TYR A 187 -5.02 2.99 -2.28
N ILE A 188 -3.85 3.19 -2.88
CA ILE A 188 -2.61 3.44 -2.15
C ILE A 188 -2.66 4.69 -1.26
N ASP A 189 -3.31 5.76 -1.70
CA ASP A 189 -3.39 6.98 -0.90
C ASP A 189 -4.35 6.80 0.30
N ASP A 190 -5.46 6.03 0.14
CA ASP A 190 -6.33 5.69 1.27
C ASP A 190 -5.59 4.82 2.30
N LEU A 191 -4.72 3.92 1.82
CA LEU A 191 -3.87 3.12 2.70
C LEU A 191 -2.90 4.00 3.49
N VAL A 192 -2.24 4.96 2.84
CA VAL A 192 -1.31 5.89 3.51
C VAL A 192 -2.04 6.74 4.54
N GLU A 193 -3.26 7.22 4.23
CA GLU A 193 -4.09 7.94 5.21
C GLU A 193 -4.44 7.05 6.41
N GLY A 194 -4.79 5.77 6.20
CA GLY A 194 -4.99 4.81 7.29
C GLY A 194 -3.73 4.55 8.13
N MET A 195 -2.53 4.62 7.52
CA MET A 195 -1.27 4.56 8.25
C MET A 195 -1.04 5.81 9.11
N PHE A 196 -1.46 6.99 8.64
CA PHE A 196 -1.42 8.21 9.44
C PHE A 196 -2.41 8.17 10.59
N ASP A 197 -3.58 7.58 10.40
CA ASP A 197 -4.55 7.35 11.48
C ASP A 197 -3.94 6.49 12.60
N LEU A 198 -3.15 5.46 12.26
CA LEU A 198 -2.41 4.70 13.25
C LEU A 198 -1.40 5.56 14.03
N LEU A 199 -0.67 6.47 13.35
CA LEU A 199 0.27 7.39 14.01
C LEU A 199 -0.43 8.35 14.97
N GLU A 200 -1.69 8.69 14.70
CA GLU A 200 -2.53 9.55 15.55
C GLU A 200 -3.37 8.77 16.58
N GLY A 201 -3.28 7.42 16.60
CA GLY A 201 -4.09 6.58 17.48
C GLY A 201 -5.57 6.53 17.12
N LYS A 202 -5.90 6.67 15.84
CA LYS A 202 -7.26 6.69 15.28
C LYS A 202 -7.52 5.49 14.36
N GLU A 203 -6.69 4.47 14.43
CA GLU A 203 -6.83 3.27 13.60
C GLU A 203 -8.19 2.60 13.77
N GLN A 204 -8.72 2.07 12.66
CA GLN A 204 -9.98 1.32 12.66
C GLN A 204 -9.68 -0.15 12.95
N HIS A 205 -10.42 -0.72 13.92
CA HIS A 205 -10.32 -2.13 14.28
C HIS A 205 -11.37 -2.98 13.58
N CYS A 206 -11.03 -4.24 13.33
CA CYS A 206 -11.92 -5.20 12.66
C CYS A 206 -11.63 -6.64 13.07
N GLU A 207 -12.58 -7.51 12.71
CA GLU A 207 -12.46 -8.96 12.63
C GLU A 207 -12.75 -9.43 11.20
N PHE A 208 -12.57 -10.73 10.95
CA PHE A 208 -12.84 -11.33 9.65
C PHE A 208 -13.86 -12.47 9.80
N ASP A 209 -14.94 -12.39 9.01
CA ASP A 209 -15.88 -13.50 8.80
C ASP A 209 -15.59 -14.09 7.42
N GLY A 210 -14.91 -15.23 7.40
CA GLY A 210 -14.33 -15.74 6.16
C GLY A 210 -13.32 -14.75 5.55
N VAL A 211 -13.67 -14.16 4.41
CA VAL A 211 -12.87 -13.11 3.73
C VAL A 211 -13.45 -11.72 3.90
N GLU A 212 -14.61 -11.58 4.52
CA GLU A 212 -15.27 -10.29 4.71
C GLU A 212 -14.70 -9.57 5.94
N THR A 213 -14.41 -8.28 5.79
CA THR A 213 -13.96 -7.42 6.88
C THR A 213 -15.18 -6.91 7.67
N VAL A 214 -15.22 -7.17 8.96
CA VAL A 214 -16.27 -6.72 9.87
C VAL A 214 -15.70 -5.72 10.86
N LEU A 215 -16.15 -4.47 10.78
CA LEU A 215 -15.70 -3.42 11.72
C LEU A 215 -16.11 -3.79 13.16
N LYS A 216 -15.15 -3.71 14.07
CA LYS A 216 -15.36 -4.05 15.47
C LYS A 216 -14.35 -3.28 16.33
N ALA A 217 -14.84 -2.43 17.23
CA ALA A 217 -14.00 -1.53 18.02
C ALA A 217 -12.93 -2.23 18.88
N ASP A 218 -13.22 -3.46 19.34
CA ASP A 218 -12.31 -4.33 20.09
C ASP A 218 -11.72 -5.45 19.23
N GLY A 219 -11.76 -5.30 17.90
CA GLY A 219 -11.23 -6.28 16.96
C GLY A 219 -9.72 -6.47 17.09
N ARG A 220 -9.27 -7.69 16.83
CA ARG A 220 -7.86 -8.08 16.92
C ARG A 220 -7.00 -7.47 15.82
N TYR A 221 -7.63 -7.19 14.67
CA TYR A 221 -6.98 -6.67 13.48
C TYR A 221 -7.30 -5.19 13.27
N CYS A 222 -6.53 -4.55 12.40
CA CYS A 222 -6.82 -3.21 11.92
C CYS A 222 -7.17 -3.26 10.44
N CYS A 223 -7.95 -2.29 9.97
CA CYS A 223 -8.32 -2.15 8.57
C CYS A 223 -8.35 -0.70 8.12
N VAL A 224 -8.32 -0.52 6.80
CA VAL A 224 -8.67 0.74 6.15
C VAL A 224 -10.05 0.53 5.52
N PRO A 225 -11.10 1.21 5.99
CA PRO A 225 -12.48 0.87 5.63
C PRO A 225 -12.88 1.30 4.21
N VAL A 226 -12.02 2.06 3.52
CA VAL A 226 -12.31 2.60 2.18
C VAL A 226 -11.80 1.62 1.12
N THR A 227 -12.64 0.63 0.74
CA THR A 227 -12.34 -0.30 -0.35
C THR A 227 -13.37 -0.16 -1.48
N HIS A 228 -13.04 -0.69 -2.66
CA HIS A 228 -13.89 -0.67 -3.83
C HIS A 228 -14.06 -2.10 -4.37
N LYS A 229 -15.29 -2.61 -4.43
CA LYS A 229 -15.63 -3.86 -5.11
C LYS A 229 -16.00 -3.54 -6.55
N VAL A 230 -15.22 -4.04 -7.50
CA VAL A 230 -15.37 -3.76 -8.93
C VAL A 230 -15.00 -4.98 -9.76
N THR A 231 -15.60 -5.11 -10.93
CA THR A 231 -15.27 -6.19 -11.86
C THR A 231 -14.10 -5.80 -12.77
N LEU A 232 -13.40 -6.81 -13.30
CA LEU A 232 -12.34 -6.58 -14.31
C LEU A 232 -12.91 -5.87 -15.55
N GLY A 233 -14.18 -6.14 -15.89
CA GLY A 233 -14.87 -5.47 -16.97
C GLY A 233 -15.00 -3.97 -16.75
N GLU A 234 -15.52 -3.55 -15.60
CA GLU A 234 -15.67 -2.14 -15.21
C GLU A 234 -14.32 -1.39 -15.25
N ILE A 235 -13.24 -2.03 -14.74
CA ILE A 235 -11.89 -1.45 -14.79
C ILE A 235 -11.48 -1.17 -16.23
N VAL A 236 -11.64 -2.15 -17.13
CA VAL A 236 -11.22 -2.02 -18.53
C VAL A 236 -12.06 -0.98 -19.27
N ASP A 237 -13.38 -0.95 -19.05
CA ASP A 237 -14.26 0.01 -19.70
C ASP A 237 -13.88 1.44 -19.31
N LEU A 238 -13.66 1.71 -18.02
CA LEU A 238 -13.17 3.02 -17.56
C LEU A 238 -11.83 3.39 -18.19
N LEU A 239 -10.87 2.46 -18.27
CA LEU A 239 -9.58 2.72 -18.89
C LEU A 239 -9.69 3.06 -20.38
N GLN A 240 -10.62 2.44 -21.11
CA GLN A 240 -10.89 2.79 -22.49
C GLN A 240 -11.52 4.18 -22.64
N GLU A 241 -12.42 4.56 -21.75
CA GLU A 241 -12.98 5.91 -21.67
C GLU A 241 -11.85 6.94 -21.42
N PHE A 242 -10.94 6.67 -20.47
CA PHE A 242 -9.79 7.56 -20.20
C PHE A 242 -8.88 7.71 -21.43
N LYS A 243 -8.61 6.62 -22.14
CA LYS A 243 -7.80 6.62 -23.37
C LYS A 243 -8.39 7.49 -24.46
N THR A 244 -9.69 7.49 -24.62
CA THR A 244 -10.39 8.24 -25.69
C THR A 244 -10.62 9.71 -25.32
N GLN A 245 -10.53 10.07 -24.06
CA GLN A 245 -10.81 11.41 -23.54
C GLN A 245 -10.05 12.54 -24.26
N PRO A 246 -8.74 12.43 -24.60
CA PRO A 246 -8.04 13.51 -25.31
C PRO A 246 -8.60 13.79 -26.71
N THR A 247 -9.31 12.84 -27.31
CA THR A 247 -9.92 12.96 -28.63
C THR A 247 -11.37 13.42 -28.53
N THR A 248 -12.14 12.84 -27.60
CA THR A 248 -13.56 13.13 -27.43
C THR A 248 -13.81 14.38 -26.60
N LEU A 249 -12.84 14.82 -25.80
CA LEU A 249 -12.96 15.88 -24.79
C LEU A 249 -14.07 15.61 -23.74
N MET A 250 -14.49 14.37 -23.61
CA MET A 250 -15.50 13.94 -22.63
C MET A 250 -14.82 13.27 -21.45
N MET A 251 -15.04 13.82 -20.26
CA MET A 251 -14.56 13.22 -19.01
C MET A 251 -15.61 12.29 -18.43
N PRO A 252 -15.26 11.05 -18.05
CA PRO A 252 -16.13 10.21 -17.24
C PRO A 252 -16.55 10.91 -15.94
N LYS A 253 -17.70 10.52 -15.39
CA LYS A 253 -18.09 10.99 -14.06
C LYS A 253 -17.13 10.44 -13.02
N MET A 254 -16.40 11.32 -12.37
CA MET A 254 -15.41 10.96 -11.34
C MET A 254 -15.63 11.79 -10.07
N PRO A 255 -16.69 11.50 -9.29
CA PRO A 255 -16.92 12.14 -8.00
C PRO A 255 -15.73 11.95 -7.05
N ASP A 256 -15.58 12.85 -6.09
CA ASP A 256 -14.54 12.71 -5.06
C ASP A 256 -14.68 11.38 -4.32
N GLY A 257 -13.55 10.71 -4.09
CA GLY A 257 -13.49 9.41 -3.44
C GLY A 257 -13.95 8.23 -4.31
N SER A 258 -14.48 8.46 -5.52
CA SER A 258 -14.94 7.37 -6.39
C SER A 258 -13.80 6.51 -6.91
N PHE A 259 -14.09 5.24 -7.19
CA PHE A 259 -13.17 4.33 -7.84
C PHE A 259 -12.63 4.89 -9.17
N ALA A 260 -13.53 5.45 -10.00
CA ALA A 260 -13.15 6.02 -11.29
C ALA A 260 -12.08 7.12 -11.16
N LYS A 261 -12.20 8.02 -10.16
CA LYS A 261 -11.21 9.07 -9.92
C LYS A 261 -9.86 8.49 -9.48
N LYS A 262 -9.85 7.51 -8.60
CA LYS A 262 -8.64 6.83 -8.13
C LYS A 262 -7.96 6.04 -9.24
N LEU A 263 -8.75 5.33 -10.06
CA LEU A 263 -8.25 4.62 -11.24
C LEU A 263 -7.66 5.57 -12.28
N TYR A 264 -8.30 6.72 -12.51
CA TYR A 264 -7.78 7.75 -13.41
C TYR A 264 -6.45 8.30 -12.91
N SER A 265 -6.32 8.60 -11.63
CA SER A 265 -5.05 9.03 -11.03
C SER A 265 -3.95 7.99 -11.24
N LEU A 266 -4.26 6.71 -11.05
CA LEU A 266 -3.31 5.63 -11.31
C LEU A 266 -2.96 5.51 -12.79
N TYR A 267 -3.94 5.58 -13.69
CA TYR A 267 -3.72 5.54 -15.15
C TYR A 267 -2.75 6.64 -15.61
N LEU A 268 -2.91 7.86 -15.10
CA LEU A 268 -2.03 8.98 -15.44
C LEU A 268 -0.55 8.72 -15.07
N THR A 269 -0.27 7.92 -14.03
CA THR A 269 1.11 7.60 -13.66
C THR A 269 1.84 6.72 -14.68
N TYR A 270 1.09 6.04 -15.55
CA TYR A 270 1.62 5.20 -16.63
C TYR A 270 1.63 5.87 -17.99
N LEU A 271 1.02 7.05 -18.08
CA LEU A 271 0.92 7.75 -19.35
C LEU A 271 2.31 8.26 -19.79
N PRO A 272 2.80 7.94 -21.00
CA PRO A 272 4.04 8.49 -21.52
C PRO A 272 3.99 10.03 -21.61
N THR A 273 5.10 10.68 -21.34
CA THR A 273 5.18 12.16 -21.26
C THR A 273 4.71 12.85 -22.57
N ASP A 274 4.98 12.26 -23.73
CA ASP A 274 4.56 12.76 -25.03
C ASP A 274 3.04 12.65 -25.27
N LYS A 275 2.34 11.82 -24.51
CA LYS A 275 0.88 11.70 -24.53
C LYS A 275 0.15 12.71 -23.64
N PHE A 276 0.84 13.47 -22.81
CA PHE A 276 0.28 14.59 -22.04
C PHE A 276 0.04 15.82 -22.92
N LYS A 277 -0.94 15.72 -23.81
CA LYS A 277 -1.25 16.82 -24.76
C LYS A 277 -1.75 18.10 -24.09
N TYR A 278 -2.18 18.04 -22.85
CA TYR A 278 -2.67 19.19 -22.10
C TYR A 278 -1.63 20.28 -21.87
N CYS A 279 -0.34 19.93 -21.84
CA CYS A 279 0.75 20.91 -21.68
C CYS A 279 1.02 21.71 -22.98
N LEU A 280 0.59 21.21 -24.14
CA LEU A 280 0.82 21.88 -25.44
C LEU A 280 -0.19 22.99 -25.74
N LEU A 281 -1.28 23.08 -24.98
CA LEU A 281 -2.30 24.13 -25.13
C LEU A 281 -1.97 25.42 -24.39
N TYR A 282 -0.92 25.44 -23.57
CA TYR A 282 -0.46 26.63 -22.83
C TYR A 282 0.64 27.39 -23.57
N THR A 283 0.45 27.65 -24.86
CA THR A 283 1.35 28.49 -25.63
C THR A 283 0.90 29.96 -25.66
N SER A 284 -0.23 30.30 -25.08
CA SER A 284 -0.59 31.70 -24.90
C SER A 284 0.03 32.22 -23.59
N PRO A 285 0.84 33.28 -23.66
CA PRO A 285 1.39 33.89 -22.45
C PRO A 285 0.25 34.28 -21.49
N SER A 286 0.43 34.00 -20.20
CA SER A 286 -0.48 34.46 -19.15
C SER A 286 -0.68 35.98 -19.29
N PRO A 287 -1.86 36.51 -19.01
CA PRO A 287 -2.07 37.97 -18.93
C PRO A 287 -1.05 38.69 -18.02
N ARG A 288 -0.43 37.96 -17.09
CA ARG A 288 0.65 38.47 -16.22
C ARG A 288 2.00 38.59 -16.94
N ASP A 289 2.19 37.87 -18.05
CA ASP A 289 3.45 37.88 -18.81
C ASP A 289 3.43 38.98 -19.87
N ARG A 290 2.38 39.79 -19.93
CA ARG A 290 2.21 40.95 -20.83
C ARG A 290 2.57 42.29 -20.18
N GLY A 291 3.24 42.24 -19.03
CA GLY A 291 3.75 43.42 -18.35
C GLY A 291 4.94 44.10 -19.00
#